data_e38fb57d2f9b7b8457f6d161f8560c3c
#
_entry.id   e38fb57d2f9b7b8457f6d161f8560c3c
#
_cell.length_a   1.000
_cell.length_b   1.000
_cell.length_c   1.000
_cell.angle_alpha   90.00
_cell.angle_beta   90.00
_cell.angle_gamma   90.00
#
_symmetry.space_group_name_H-M   'P 1'
#
loop_
_entity.id
_entity.type
_entity.pdbx_description
1 polymer ?
#
loop_
_entity_poly.entity_id
_entity_poly.type
_entity_poly.pdbx_seq_one_letter_code
_entity_poly.pdbx_strand_id
1 'polypeptide(L)'
;SKDDGYFMIDSKDKFYHLKMVDGAPVCHNIPLPAGMKVDGMNCLVDTVNYGYVYDQDLNIYLLRIKDYSFFQLPIYDYKEYGSLVTMSEDLFFYTYQLYGTDRAKIYVMDKEHNLLASELQVYPLYENSREGQRENYLFPFKARFTRSAPKELKIESYDMHRFMYLNITLAVCLLFIKLYHRRNFRDVFNYLDLAVVLVCGIYGFLAVLIFPNRK
;
A
#
# COMPACT_ATOMS: atom_id res chain seq x y z
N SER A 1 8.52 6.68 -28.29
CA SER A 1 7.71 7.26 -27.21
C SER A 1 7.44 8.69 -27.54
N LYS A 2 6.21 9.13 -27.49
CA LYS A 2 5.81 10.51 -27.68
C LYS A 2 6.31 11.31 -26.47
N ASP A 3 7.15 12.30 -26.69
CA ASP A 3 7.57 13.20 -25.62
C ASP A 3 6.49 14.27 -25.48
N ASP A 4 5.64 14.09 -24.47
CA ASP A 4 4.55 15.03 -24.17
C ASP A 4 5.03 16.24 -23.34
N GLY A 5 6.35 16.34 -23.05
CA GLY A 5 6.95 17.44 -22.31
C GLY A 5 6.72 17.39 -20.81
N TYR A 6 6.74 18.56 -20.16
CA TYR A 6 6.65 18.70 -18.70
C TYR A 6 5.50 19.62 -18.32
N PHE A 7 4.77 19.23 -17.27
CA PHE A 7 3.78 20.10 -16.63
C PHE A 7 4.37 20.68 -15.36
N MET A 8 4.13 21.96 -15.13
CA MET A 8 4.69 22.69 -13.98
C MET A 8 3.70 23.70 -13.42
N ILE A 9 3.79 23.93 -12.12
CA ILE A 9 3.03 24.95 -11.40
C ILE A 9 4.02 25.99 -10.90
N ASP A 10 3.75 27.27 -11.10
CA ASP A 10 4.58 28.35 -10.58
C ASP A 10 4.15 28.75 -9.14
N SER A 11 4.94 29.64 -8.53
CA SER A 11 4.65 30.17 -7.18
C SER A 11 3.38 31.01 -7.07
N LYS A 12 2.72 31.28 -8.19
CA LYS A 12 1.44 32.02 -8.27
C LYS A 12 0.27 31.10 -8.63
N ASP A 13 0.43 29.79 -8.44
CA ASP A 13 -0.55 28.76 -8.79
C ASP A 13 -0.95 28.74 -10.28
N LYS A 14 -0.08 29.22 -11.19
CA LYS A 14 -0.33 29.12 -12.61
C LYS A 14 0.19 27.81 -13.14
N PHE A 15 -0.54 27.19 -14.04
CA PHE A 15 -0.24 25.88 -14.60
C PHE A 15 0.29 26.01 -16.03
N TYR A 16 1.40 25.36 -16.33
CA TYR A 16 2.09 25.45 -17.60
C TYR A 16 2.41 24.07 -18.17
N HIS A 17 2.40 24.01 -19.51
CA HIS A 17 2.93 22.89 -20.27
C HIS A 17 4.17 23.34 -21.04
N LEU A 18 5.31 22.72 -20.76
CA LEU A 18 6.58 22.97 -21.43
C LEU A 18 6.92 21.78 -22.34
N LYS A 19 7.04 22.00 -23.63
CA LYS A 19 7.40 20.96 -24.61
C LYS A 19 8.37 21.50 -25.68
N MET A 20 9.05 20.56 -26.30
CA MET A 20 9.89 20.89 -27.49
C MET A 20 9.01 20.80 -28.75
N VAL A 21 8.99 21.85 -29.53
CA VAL A 21 8.34 21.90 -30.85
C VAL A 21 9.38 22.32 -31.87
N ASP A 22 9.63 21.51 -32.87
CA ASP A 22 10.63 21.76 -33.94
C ASP A 22 12.01 22.17 -33.40
N GLY A 23 12.44 21.57 -32.29
CA GLY A 23 13.72 21.83 -31.65
C GLY A 23 13.77 23.11 -30.79
N ALA A 24 12.65 23.82 -30.64
CA ALA A 24 12.56 24.98 -29.77
C ALA A 24 11.68 24.71 -28.55
N PRO A 25 12.02 25.19 -27.33
CA PRO A 25 11.17 25.06 -26.15
C PRO A 25 9.98 26.00 -26.26
N VAL A 26 8.79 25.46 -26.12
CA VAL A 26 7.53 26.20 -26.09
C VAL A 26 6.88 26.02 -24.71
N CYS A 27 6.57 27.13 -24.05
CA CYS A 27 5.87 27.17 -22.78
C CYS A 27 4.44 27.69 -23.01
N HIS A 28 3.46 26.84 -22.73
CA HIS A 28 2.05 27.17 -22.86
C HIS A 28 1.43 27.34 -21.48
N ASN A 29 0.80 28.49 -21.22
CA ASN A 29 0.03 28.71 -19.99
C ASN A 29 -1.35 28.06 -20.14
N ILE A 30 -1.70 27.14 -19.26
CA ILE A 30 -2.97 26.43 -19.26
C ILE A 30 -3.93 27.20 -18.37
N PRO A 31 -5.03 27.77 -18.91
CA PRO A 31 -6.01 28.48 -18.10
C PRO A 31 -6.73 27.50 -17.19
N LEU A 32 -6.66 27.76 -15.88
CA LEU A 32 -7.38 26.94 -14.89
C LEU A 32 -8.86 27.39 -14.78
N PRO A 33 -9.79 26.44 -14.53
CA PRO A 33 -11.15 26.78 -14.14
C PRO A 33 -11.19 27.71 -12.91
N ALA A 34 -12.23 28.52 -12.80
CA ALA A 34 -12.37 29.47 -11.70
C ALA A 34 -12.32 28.76 -10.33
N GLY A 35 -11.43 29.20 -9.47
CA GLY A 35 -11.25 28.64 -8.13
C GLY A 35 -10.42 27.35 -8.04
N MET A 36 -10.06 26.76 -9.18
CA MET A 36 -9.22 25.55 -9.20
C MET A 36 -7.78 25.89 -8.85
N LYS A 37 -7.19 25.13 -7.94
CA LYS A 37 -5.77 25.11 -7.64
C LYS A 37 -5.25 23.70 -7.82
N VAL A 38 -4.27 23.55 -8.72
CA VAL A 38 -3.68 22.23 -9.01
C VAL A 38 -2.78 21.82 -7.87
N ASP A 39 -3.02 20.63 -7.32
CA ASP A 39 -2.17 19.96 -6.32
C ASP A 39 -1.18 18.98 -6.95
N GLY A 40 -1.61 18.31 -8.02
CA GLY A 40 -0.77 17.34 -8.71
C GLY A 40 -1.32 16.89 -10.05
N MET A 41 -0.50 16.18 -10.79
CA MET A 41 -0.86 15.59 -12.07
C MET A 41 -0.22 14.21 -12.25
N ASN A 42 -0.99 13.26 -12.76
CA ASN A 42 -0.49 11.97 -13.24
C ASN A 42 -0.69 11.89 -14.76
N CYS A 43 0.41 11.86 -15.49
CA CYS A 43 0.37 11.71 -16.95
C CYS A 43 -0.09 10.32 -17.36
N LEU A 44 -0.93 10.25 -18.38
CA LEU A 44 -1.40 9.03 -19.02
C LEU A 44 -0.70 8.81 -20.35
N VAL A 45 -0.59 7.56 -20.75
CA VAL A 45 -0.24 7.19 -22.11
C VAL A 45 -1.55 7.04 -22.89
N ASP A 46 -2.11 8.17 -23.31
CA ASP A 46 -3.40 8.28 -23.99
C ASP A 46 -3.25 9.15 -25.25
N THR A 47 -4.18 9.03 -26.18
CA THR A 47 -4.23 9.82 -27.41
C THR A 47 -5.15 11.03 -27.30
N VAL A 48 -6.00 11.08 -26.30
CA VAL A 48 -7.05 12.09 -26.08
C VAL A 48 -6.72 13.00 -24.90
N ASN A 49 -6.14 12.44 -23.84
CA ASN A 49 -5.88 13.14 -22.60
C ASN A 49 -4.39 13.12 -22.25
N TYR A 50 -3.88 14.22 -21.68
CA TYR A 50 -2.54 14.27 -21.11
C TYR A 50 -2.44 13.49 -19.79
N GLY A 51 -3.52 13.51 -18.99
CA GLY A 51 -3.52 12.85 -17.70
C GLY A 51 -4.63 13.33 -16.77
N TYR A 52 -4.51 12.86 -15.52
CA TYR A 52 -5.36 13.31 -14.41
C TYR A 52 -4.71 14.49 -13.71
N VAL A 53 -5.48 15.52 -13.48
CA VAL A 53 -5.11 16.68 -12.68
C VAL A 53 -5.93 16.65 -11.40
N TYR A 54 -5.28 16.81 -10.26
CA TYR A 54 -5.90 16.84 -8.94
C TYR A 54 -5.89 18.28 -8.44
N ASP A 55 -7.01 18.71 -7.89
CA ASP A 55 -7.08 20.00 -7.21
C ASP A 55 -6.88 19.83 -5.69
N GLN A 56 -6.77 20.95 -4.97
CA GLN A 56 -6.61 20.96 -3.50
C GLN A 56 -7.84 20.42 -2.75
N ASP A 57 -9.01 20.40 -3.39
CA ASP A 57 -10.24 19.82 -2.85
C ASP A 57 -10.36 18.32 -3.18
N LEU A 58 -9.31 17.75 -3.82
CA LEU A 58 -9.21 16.36 -4.23
C LEU A 58 -10.23 15.95 -5.30
N ASN A 59 -10.72 16.89 -6.10
CA ASN A 59 -11.45 16.59 -7.33
C ASN A 59 -10.44 16.12 -8.40
N ILE A 60 -10.92 15.25 -9.28
CA ILE A 60 -10.12 14.67 -10.35
C ILE A 60 -10.63 15.21 -11.68
N TYR A 61 -9.72 15.73 -12.48
CA TYR A 61 -10.00 16.27 -13.81
C TYR A 61 -9.15 15.54 -14.85
N LEU A 62 -9.74 15.31 -16.03
CA LEU A 62 -8.99 14.93 -17.22
C LEU A 62 -8.53 16.19 -17.95
N LEU A 63 -7.25 16.29 -18.27
CA LEU A 63 -6.70 17.37 -19.10
C LEU A 63 -6.62 16.89 -20.55
N ARG A 64 -7.44 17.50 -21.42
CA ARG A 64 -7.53 17.11 -22.83
C ARG A 64 -6.34 17.65 -23.66
N ILE A 65 -5.85 16.83 -24.59
CA ILE A 65 -4.71 17.19 -25.47
C ILE A 65 -5.08 18.28 -26.46
N LYS A 66 -6.32 18.24 -26.98
CA LYS A 66 -6.75 19.05 -28.12
C LYS A 66 -6.76 20.56 -27.80
N ASP A 67 -7.24 20.93 -26.61
CA ASP A 67 -7.57 22.30 -26.28
C ASP A 67 -7.19 22.69 -24.84
N TYR A 68 -6.52 21.81 -24.11
CA TYR A 68 -6.18 21.98 -22.70
C TYR A 68 -7.41 22.19 -21.79
N SER A 69 -8.58 21.75 -22.24
CA SER A 69 -9.78 21.81 -21.40
C SER A 69 -9.73 20.78 -20.28
N PHE A 70 -10.33 21.15 -19.14
CA PHE A 70 -10.50 20.29 -17.97
C PHE A 70 -11.89 19.67 -17.99
N PHE A 71 -11.97 18.36 -17.86
CA PHE A 71 -13.21 17.64 -17.67
C PHE A 71 -13.22 17.02 -16.28
N GLN A 72 -14.10 17.47 -15.40
CA GLN A 72 -14.23 16.92 -14.04
C GLN A 72 -14.85 15.54 -14.09
N LEU A 73 -14.16 14.55 -13.54
CA LEU A 73 -14.70 13.21 -13.39
C LEU A 73 -15.70 13.15 -12.23
N PRO A 74 -16.80 12.43 -12.36
CA PRO A 74 -17.80 12.26 -11.31
C PRO A 74 -17.33 11.26 -10.24
N ILE A 75 -16.13 11.49 -9.68
CA ILE A 75 -15.49 10.69 -8.64
C ILE A 75 -15.38 11.55 -7.39
N TYR A 76 -16.28 11.35 -6.42
CA TYR A 76 -16.39 12.22 -5.24
C TYR A 76 -15.71 11.66 -3.99
N ASP A 77 -15.35 10.38 -3.99
CA ASP A 77 -14.85 9.69 -2.79
C ASP A 77 -13.32 9.61 -2.75
N TYR A 78 -12.61 10.28 -3.66
CA TYR A 78 -11.14 10.21 -3.74
C TYR A 78 -10.47 10.56 -2.41
N LYS A 79 -11.02 11.51 -1.68
CA LYS A 79 -10.57 11.94 -0.36
C LYS A 79 -10.56 10.81 0.68
N GLU A 80 -11.51 9.89 0.60
CA GLU A 80 -11.63 8.76 1.55
C GLU A 80 -10.64 7.64 1.23
N TYR A 81 -10.28 7.48 -0.04
CA TYR A 81 -9.39 6.41 -0.49
C TYR A 81 -7.92 6.85 -0.55
N GLY A 82 -7.66 8.13 -0.79
CA GLY A 82 -6.35 8.79 -0.63
C GLY A 82 -5.20 8.25 -1.46
N SER A 83 -5.49 7.43 -2.47
CA SER A 83 -4.44 6.77 -3.22
C SER A 83 -4.79 6.51 -4.68
N LEU A 84 -4.07 5.73 -5.34
CA LEU A 84 -3.97 5.49 -6.76
C LEU A 84 -5.31 5.42 -7.49
N VAL A 85 -5.53 6.32 -8.46
CA VAL A 85 -6.54 6.15 -9.49
C VAL A 85 -5.91 5.39 -10.64
N THR A 86 -6.44 4.21 -10.95
CA THR A 86 -6.10 3.50 -12.18
C THR A 86 -7.28 3.56 -13.13
N MET A 87 -6.98 3.72 -14.42
CA MET A 87 -7.97 3.65 -15.49
C MET A 87 -7.68 2.43 -16.35
N SER A 88 -8.71 1.69 -16.64
CA SER A 88 -8.72 0.71 -17.73
C SER A 88 -9.80 1.10 -18.73
N GLU A 89 -9.52 0.92 -20.01
CA GLU A 89 -10.41 1.23 -21.11
C GLU A 89 -10.68 -0.04 -21.90
N ASP A 90 -11.94 -0.26 -22.21
CA ASP A 90 -12.37 -1.21 -23.20
C ASP A 90 -13.11 -0.52 -24.36
N LEU A 91 -13.72 -1.27 -25.28
CA LEU A 91 -14.42 -0.73 -26.44
C LEU A 91 -15.61 0.17 -26.09
N PHE A 92 -16.23 -0.06 -24.93
CA PHE A 92 -17.51 0.57 -24.56
C PHE A 92 -17.42 1.45 -23.33
N PHE A 93 -16.51 1.13 -22.39
CA PHE A 93 -16.48 1.71 -21.07
C PHE A 93 -15.09 2.15 -20.63
N TYR A 94 -15.06 3.12 -19.72
CA TYR A 94 -13.92 3.42 -18.87
C TYR A 94 -14.18 2.87 -17.47
N THR A 95 -13.21 2.18 -16.91
CA THR A 95 -13.27 1.69 -15.53
C THR A 95 -12.20 2.39 -14.71
N TYR A 96 -12.62 3.15 -13.70
CA TYR A 96 -11.74 3.84 -12.75
C TYR A 96 -11.75 3.09 -11.43
N GLN A 97 -10.59 2.87 -10.85
CA GLN A 97 -10.45 2.17 -9.57
C GLN A 97 -9.69 3.05 -8.59
N LEU A 98 -10.31 3.30 -7.45
CA LEU A 98 -9.70 3.95 -6.30
C LEU A 98 -9.31 2.87 -5.30
N TYR A 99 -8.04 2.86 -4.88
CA TYR A 99 -7.56 1.90 -3.91
C TYR A 99 -7.33 2.56 -2.56
N GLY A 100 -7.99 2.07 -1.55
CA GLY A 100 -7.72 2.34 -0.14
C GLY A 100 -6.91 1.21 0.50
N THR A 101 -6.76 1.29 1.80
CA THR A 101 -6.00 0.28 2.57
C THR A 101 -6.74 -1.05 2.67
N ASP A 102 -8.05 -1.01 2.85
CA ASP A 102 -8.93 -2.15 3.12
C ASP A 102 -10.10 -2.27 2.12
N ARG A 103 -10.17 -1.36 1.16
CA ARG A 103 -11.27 -1.26 0.21
C ARG A 103 -10.82 -0.68 -1.12
N ALA A 104 -11.54 -1.02 -2.19
CA ALA A 104 -11.44 -0.33 -3.46
C ALA A 104 -12.83 0.11 -3.90
N LYS A 105 -12.92 1.24 -4.56
CA LYS A 105 -14.14 1.69 -5.22
C LYS A 105 -13.93 1.71 -6.72
N ILE A 106 -14.85 1.08 -7.42
CA ILE A 106 -14.82 0.92 -8.87
C ILE A 106 -15.93 1.79 -9.44
N TYR A 107 -15.59 2.60 -10.44
CA TYR A 107 -16.53 3.41 -11.20
C TYR A 107 -16.48 2.97 -12.65
N VAL A 108 -17.64 2.70 -13.22
CA VAL A 108 -17.80 2.39 -14.64
C VAL A 108 -18.48 3.57 -15.32
N MET A 109 -17.86 4.07 -16.37
CA MET A 109 -18.32 5.24 -17.12
C MET A 109 -18.42 4.90 -18.61
N ASP A 110 -19.31 5.59 -19.31
CA ASP A 110 -19.38 5.53 -20.77
C ASP A 110 -18.19 6.28 -21.44
N LYS A 111 -18.16 6.32 -22.77
CA LYS A 111 -17.13 7.03 -23.53
C LYS A 111 -17.17 8.55 -23.40
N GLU A 112 -18.28 9.09 -22.95
CA GLU A 112 -18.48 10.49 -22.61
C GLU A 112 -18.16 10.79 -21.15
N HIS A 113 -17.68 9.80 -20.39
CA HIS A 113 -17.38 9.85 -18.93
C HIS A 113 -18.59 10.09 -18.03
N ASN A 114 -19.82 9.75 -18.49
CA ASN A 114 -20.98 9.73 -17.62
C ASN A 114 -20.93 8.48 -16.75
N LEU A 115 -21.21 8.64 -15.46
CA LEU A 115 -21.22 7.53 -14.49
C LEU A 115 -22.38 6.58 -14.78
N LEU A 116 -22.07 5.32 -15.07
CA LEU A 116 -23.04 4.25 -15.29
C LEU A 116 -23.28 3.42 -14.04
N ALA A 117 -22.21 3.07 -13.34
CA ALA A 117 -22.26 2.26 -12.13
C ALA A 117 -21.09 2.55 -11.21
N SER A 118 -21.28 2.29 -9.92
CA SER A 118 -20.17 2.26 -8.97
C SER A 118 -20.36 1.13 -7.98
N GLU A 119 -19.25 0.46 -7.61
CA GLU A 119 -19.24 -0.65 -6.67
C GLU A 119 -18.13 -0.48 -5.65
N LEU A 120 -18.44 -0.78 -4.38
CA LEU A 120 -17.49 -0.81 -3.30
C LEU A 120 -17.05 -2.26 -3.05
N GLN A 121 -15.77 -2.51 -3.26
CA GLN A 121 -15.15 -3.80 -2.95
C GLN A 121 -14.34 -3.68 -1.66
N VAL A 122 -14.73 -4.40 -0.63
CA VAL A 122 -14.02 -4.44 0.66
C VAL A 122 -13.08 -5.62 0.65
N TYR A 123 -11.81 -5.36 0.94
CA TYR A 123 -10.79 -6.39 1.12
C TYR A 123 -10.53 -6.57 2.61
N PRO A 124 -10.56 -7.80 3.12
CA PRO A 124 -10.09 -8.01 4.48
C PRO A 124 -8.62 -7.59 4.56
N LEU A 125 -8.28 -6.75 5.53
CA LEU A 125 -6.88 -6.44 5.82
C LEU A 125 -6.12 -7.77 5.97
N TYR A 126 -4.93 -7.85 5.38
CA TYR A 126 -4.10 -9.07 5.44
C TYR A 126 -3.92 -9.56 6.89
N GLU A 127 -3.82 -8.64 7.84
CA GLU A 127 -3.71 -8.93 9.27
C GLU A 127 -4.95 -9.67 9.83
N ASN A 128 -6.12 -9.47 9.22
CA ASN A 128 -7.36 -10.16 9.58
C ASN A 128 -7.60 -11.44 8.77
N SER A 129 -6.77 -11.71 7.75
CA SER A 129 -6.81 -12.96 7.00
C SER A 129 -6.31 -14.12 7.86
N ARG A 130 -6.66 -15.34 7.48
CA ARG A 130 -6.17 -16.53 8.19
C ARG A 130 -4.65 -16.64 8.16
N GLU A 131 -4.02 -16.22 7.06
CA GLU A 131 -2.57 -16.19 6.87
C GLU A 131 -1.92 -15.14 7.77
N GLY A 132 -2.44 -13.91 7.77
CA GLY A 132 -1.94 -12.83 8.62
C GLY A 132 -2.11 -13.14 10.12
N GLN A 133 -3.22 -13.78 10.51
CA GLN A 133 -3.40 -14.24 11.89
C GLN A 133 -2.37 -15.30 12.28
N ARG A 134 -2.04 -16.26 11.40
CA ARG A 134 -1.00 -17.27 11.67
C ARG A 134 0.38 -16.64 11.81
N GLU A 135 0.71 -15.66 10.97
CA GLU A 135 1.97 -14.93 11.07
C GLU A 135 2.11 -14.20 12.42
N ASN A 136 1.02 -13.62 12.95
CA ASN A 136 1.01 -12.97 14.26
C ASN A 136 1.35 -13.91 15.44
N TYR A 137 1.14 -15.21 15.29
CA TYR A 137 1.56 -16.19 16.29
C TYR A 137 3.01 -16.66 16.12
N LEU A 138 3.50 -16.66 14.89
CA LEU A 138 4.80 -17.22 14.56
C LEU A 138 5.94 -16.22 14.66
N PHE A 139 5.66 -14.92 14.35
CA PHE A 139 6.68 -13.89 14.26
C PHE A 139 6.38 -12.71 15.17
N PRO A 140 7.38 -12.21 15.94
CA PRO A 140 7.19 -11.04 16.78
C PRO A 140 7.23 -9.72 16.01
N PHE A 141 7.85 -9.72 14.84
CA PHE A 141 8.03 -8.52 14.01
C PHE A 141 8.09 -8.88 12.52
N LYS A 142 7.82 -7.87 11.71
CA LYS A 142 7.83 -7.92 10.25
C LYS A 142 8.79 -6.85 9.72
N ALA A 143 9.68 -7.27 8.85
CA ALA A 143 10.60 -6.37 8.18
C ALA A 143 10.12 -6.10 6.75
N ARG A 144 9.94 -4.83 6.38
CA ARG A 144 9.59 -4.40 5.03
C ARG A 144 10.57 -3.38 4.52
N PHE A 145 10.93 -3.49 3.24
CA PHE A 145 11.61 -2.42 2.55
C PHE A 145 10.56 -1.47 1.94
N THR A 146 10.73 -0.17 2.15
CA THR A 146 9.89 0.84 1.47
C THR A 146 10.12 0.76 -0.04
N ARG A 147 9.04 0.93 -0.81
CA ARG A 147 9.14 0.96 -2.29
C ARG A 147 9.67 2.29 -2.81
N SER A 148 9.65 3.35 -1.99
CA SER A 148 10.17 4.67 -2.32
C SER A 148 11.69 4.74 -2.14
N ALA A 149 12.35 5.55 -2.95
CA ALA A 149 13.76 5.88 -2.75
C ALA A 149 13.90 7.07 -1.76
N PRO A 150 14.80 7.00 -0.74
CA PRO A 150 15.70 5.89 -0.44
C PRO A 150 14.95 4.68 0.13
N LYS A 151 15.44 3.47 -0.16
CA LYS A 151 14.89 2.24 0.39
C LYS A 151 15.19 2.17 1.88
N GLU A 152 14.20 2.35 2.69
CA GLU A 152 14.31 2.25 4.15
C GLU A 152 13.76 0.90 4.62
N LEU A 153 14.44 0.30 5.59
CA LEU A 153 13.96 -0.87 6.29
C LEU A 153 13.01 -0.42 7.41
N LYS A 154 11.73 -0.70 7.27
CA LYS A 154 10.75 -0.54 8.35
C LYS A 154 10.56 -1.86 9.08
N ILE A 155 10.72 -1.82 10.40
CA ILE A 155 10.41 -2.93 11.29
C ILE A 155 9.10 -2.60 11.99
N GLU A 156 8.08 -3.39 11.73
CA GLU A 156 6.75 -3.25 12.33
C GLU A 156 6.54 -4.43 13.31
N SER A 157 6.07 -4.16 14.52
CA SER A 157 5.70 -5.21 15.47
C SER A 157 4.35 -5.80 15.09
N TYR A 158 4.25 -7.13 15.13
CA TYR A 158 2.96 -7.82 15.11
C TYR A 158 2.26 -7.72 16.47
N ASP A 159 1.12 -8.40 16.60
CA ASP A 159 0.40 -8.51 17.88
C ASP A 159 1.24 -9.30 18.90
N MET A 160 2.03 -8.57 19.70
CA MET A 160 2.92 -9.14 20.70
C MET A 160 2.19 -10.04 21.70
N HIS A 161 0.92 -9.76 22.00
CA HIS A 161 0.14 -10.59 22.92
C HIS A 161 -0.07 -12.00 22.39
N ARG A 162 -0.45 -12.13 21.11
CA ARG A 162 -0.67 -13.44 20.46
C ARG A 162 0.61 -14.25 20.37
N PHE A 163 1.71 -13.60 20.00
CA PHE A 163 3.03 -14.21 19.99
C PHE A 163 3.42 -14.73 21.38
N MET A 164 3.25 -13.92 22.42
CA MET A 164 3.56 -14.33 23.80
C MET A 164 2.70 -15.51 24.30
N TYR A 165 1.41 -15.54 23.96
CA TYR A 165 0.54 -16.67 24.33
C TYR A 165 1.06 -18.00 23.77
N LEU A 166 1.44 -18.02 22.49
CA LEU A 166 2.02 -19.23 21.89
C LEU A 166 3.32 -19.63 22.60
N ASN A 167 4.21 -18.68 22.85
CA ASN A 167 5.51 -18.96 23.47
C ASN A 167 5.37 -19.48 24.90
N ILE A 168 4.46 -18.92 25.69
CA ILE A 168 4.16 -19.41 27.04
C ILE A 168 3.62 -20.83 26.97
N THR A 169 2.71 -21.12 26.05
CA THR A 169 2.15 -22.45 25.86
C THR A 169 3.25 -23.46 25.51
N LEU A 170 4.13 -23.13 24.59
CA LEU A 170 5.27 -23.97 24.21
C LEU A 170 6.26 -24.17 25.35
N ALA A 171 6.53 -23.12 26.13
CA ALA A 171 7.39 -23.22 27.32
C ALA A 171 6.81 -24.16 28.38
N VAL A 172 5.49 -24.09 28.61
CA VAL A 172 4.77 -25.01 29.51
C VAL A 172 4.83 -26.44 28.99
N CYS A 173 4.60 -26.65 27.68
CA CYS A 173 4.75 -27.98 27.07
C CYS A 173 6.17 -28.53 27.25
N LEU A 174 7.21 -27.71 27.01
CA LEU A 174 8.60 -28.11 27.22
C LEU A 174 8.86 -28.48 28.69
N LEU A 175 8.30 -27.72 29.62
CA LEU A 175 8.36 -28.01 31.05
C LEU A 175 7.79 -29.39 31.36
N PHE A 176 6.61 -29.74 30.85
CA PHE A 176 6.00 -31.06 31.04
C PHE A 176 6.86 -32.17 30.42
N ILE A 177 7.40 -31.98 29.23
CA ILE A 177 8.28 -32.95 28.59
C ILE A 177 9.53 -33.19 29.46
N LYS A 178 10.13 -32.13 30.00
CA LYS A 178 11.32 -32.27 30.89
C LYS A 178 10.99 -32.96 32.21
N LEU A 179 9.84 -32.63 32.81
CA LEU A 179 9.34 -33.30 34.01
C LEU A 179 9.09 -34.81 33.78
N TYR A 180 8.42 -35.14 32.67
CA TYR A 180 8.16 -36.54 32.32
C TYR A 180 9.45 -37.35 32.13
N HIS A 181 10.49 -36.76 31.57
CA HIS A 181 11.80 -37.41 31.41
C HIS A 181 12.66 -37.38 32.68
N ARG A 182 12.10 -36.98 33.84
CA ARG A 182 12.78 -36.89 35.13
C ARG A 182 14.13 -36.16 35.12
N ARG A 183 14.29 -35.14 34.27
CA ARG A 183 15.48 -34.31 34.22
C ARG A 183 15.56 -33.41 35.47
N ASN A 184 16.77 -33.35 36.05
CA ASN A 184 17.01 -32.54 37.26
C ASN A 184 16.81 -31.05 36.91
N PHE A 185 15.76 -30.42 37.49
CA PHE A 185 15.40 -29.02 37.26
C PHE A 185 16.42 -28.00 37.81
N ARG A 186 17.39 -28.46 38.60
CA ARG A 186 18.42 -27.60 39.18
C ARG A 186 19.54 -27.19 38.21
N ASP A 187 19.57 -27.75 36.99
CA ASP A 187 20.54 -27.34 35.98
C ASP A 187 20.17 -26.01 35.33
N VAL A 188 21.08 -25.05 35.36
CA VAL A 188 20.97 -23.71 34.72
C VAL A 188 20.58 -23.84 33.24
N PHE A 189 21.02 -24.88 32.55
CA PHE A 189 20.65 -25.14 31.14
C PHE A 189 19.18 -25.37 30.92
N ASN A 190 18.43 -25.89 31.90
CA ASN A 190 16.99 -26.07 31.75
C ASN A 190 16.25 -24.72 31.76
N TYR A 191 16.75 -23.73 32.50
CA TYR A 191 16.19 -22.36 32.50
C TYR A 191 16.56 -21.63 31.22
N LEU A 192 17.77 -21.84 30.67
CA LEU A 192 18.16 -21.26 29.38
C LEU A 192 17.29 -21.79 28.25
N ASP A 193 16.99 -23.09 28.22
CA ASP A 193 16.09 -23.69 27.24
C ASP A 193 14.69 -23.07 27.29
N LEU A 194 14.13 -22.85 28.49
CA LEU A 194 12.85 -22.18 28.65
C LEU A 194 12.92 -20.71 28.17
N ALA A 195 14.00 -20.00 28.50
CA ALA A 195 14.20 -18.61 28.06
C ALA A 195 14.29 -18.53 26.51
N VAL A 196 14.99 -19.47 25.88
CA VAL A 196 15.09 -19.56 24.41
C VAL A 196 13.71 -19.78 23.79
N VAL A 197 12.88 -20.65 24.37
CA VAL A 197 11.51 -20.89 23.87
C VAL A 197 10.64 -19.66 24.07
N LEU A 198 10.73 -18.96 25.20
CA LEU A 198 9.97 -17.75 25.46
C LEU A 198 10.32 -16.62 24.49
N VAL A 199 11.58 -16.50 24.09
CA VAL A 199 12.05 -15.43 23.17
C VAL A 199 11.85 -15.82 21.71
N CYS A 200 12.19 -17.04 21.33
CA CYS A 200 12.24 -17.50 19.95
C CYS A 200 10.98 -18.29 19.52
N GLY A 201 10.06 -18.55 20.44
CA GLY A 201 8.80 -19.26 20.15
C GLY A 201 9.01 -20.67 19.61
N ILE A 202 8.27 -20.99 18.56
CA ILE A 202 8.31 -22.33 17.94
C ILE A 202 9.73 -22.73 17.45
N TYR A 203 10.50 -21.76 17.00
CA TYR A 203 11.87 -22.01 16.52
C TYR A 203 12.79 -22.42 17.67
N GLY A 204 12.68 -21.72 18.80
CA GLY A 204 13.41 -22.08 20.03
C GLY A 204 12.97 -23.45 20.56
N PHE A 205 11.67 -23.74 20.55
CA PHE A 205 11.12 -25.02 20.96
C PHE A 205 11.67 -26.19 20.13
N LEU A 206 11.65 -26.06 18.80
CA LEU A 206 12.21 -27.06 17.90
C LEU A 206 13.73 -27.21 18.09
N ALA A 207 14.44 -26.10 18.22
CA ALA A 207 15.90 -26.15 18.45
C ALA A 207 16.25 -26.91 19.73
N VAL A 208 15.55 -26.66 20.82
CA VAL A 208 15.77 -27.38 22.10
C VAL A 208 15.42 -28.87 22.01
N LEU A 209 14.38 -29.24 21.24
CA LEU A 209 14.01 -30.63 21.02
C LEU A 209 15.04 -31.40 20.18
N ILE A 210 15.56 -30.76 19.11
CA ILE A 210 16.53 -31.37 18.19
C ILE A 210 17.94 -31.46 18.84
N PHE A 211 18.31 -30.39 19.55
CA PHE A 211 19.61 -30.28 20.21
C PHE A 211 19.47 -30.24 21.74
N PRO A 212 18.99 -31.33 22.35
CA PRO A 212 18.85 -31.35 23.79
C PRO A 212 20.23 -31.23 24.45
N ASN A 213 20.37 -30.30 25.39
CA ASN A 213 21.56 -30.18 26.21
C ASN A 213 21.78 -31.52 26.95
N ARG A 214 22.65 -32.35 26.41
CA ARG A 214 23.06 -33.61 27.04
C ARG A 214 24.27 -33.30 27.93
N LYS A 215 24.09 -33.32 29.23
CA LYS A 215 25.10 -33.68 30.20
C LYS A 215 24.63 -34.88 30.96
#